data_3f1fc81cfb9b3684ddff1f54db0bb7a4
#
_entry.id   3f1fc81cfb9b3684ddff1f54db0bb7a4
#
_cell.length_a   1.000
_cell.length_b   1.000
_cell.length_c   1.000
_cell.angle_alpha   90.00
_cell.angle_beta   90.00
_cell.angle_gamma   90.00
#
_symmetry.space_group_name_H-M   'P 1'
#
loop_
_entity.id
_entity.type
_entity.pdbx_description
1 polymer ?
#
loop_
_entity_poly.entity_id
_entity_poly.type
_entity_poly.pdbx_seq_one_letter_code
_entity_poly.pdbx_strand_id
1 'polypeptide(L)'
;MERLQRQLMEFEVMESMYPGDDDLTTGSFVVQNPEGVEAVRAIVDAWEASGTEPAVEALDALAPLRGSLTLAVPDGDARGTVTLRVALPREYPGSAPALEVSASHLPRRAATEIADVLERFAATLTSDLGEDGGECLMDVAAKAQETASSCAEREERRRAETASSATRGDDEDDADACHAVVRLDHMNDSKGYVRTLQKWCSNLGLDARLFWSEPNGVASAASDA
;
A
#
# COMPACT_ATOMS: atom_id res chain seq x y z
N MET A 1 24.93 20.96 2.06
CA MET A 1 23.75 21.77 1.63
C MET A 1 23.10 21.23 0.37
N GLU A 2 23.85 20.91 -0.66
CA GLU A 2 23.34 20.40 -1.93
C GLU A 2 22.33 19.24 -1.79
N ARG A 3 22.59 18.28 -0.88
CA ARG A 3 21.64 17.16 -0.63
C ARG A 3 20.29 17.63 -0.12
N LEU A 4 20.23 18.60 0.78
CA LEU A 4 18.96 19.14 1.29
C LEU A 4 18.19 19.88 0.21
N GLN A 5 18.87 20.65 -0.62
CA GLN A 5 18.29 21.33 -1.76
C GLN A 5 17.68 20.32 -2.74
N ARG A 6 18.39 19.25 -3.06
CA ARG A 6 17.91 18.17 -3.92
C ARG A 6 16.69 17.45 -3.32
N GLN A 7 16.69 17.15 -2.02
CA GLN A 7 15.53 16.57 -1.33
C GLN A 7 14.30 17.48 -1.43
N LEU A 8 14.48 18.78 -1.20
CA LEU A 8 13.39 19.76 -1.27
C LEU A 8 12.84 19.85 -2.69
N MET A 9 13.70 20.00 -3.69
CA MET A 9 13.31 20.06 -5.10
C MET A 9 12.54 18.81 -5.55
N GLU A 10 12.97 17.63 -5.13
CA GLU A 10 12.28 16.39 -5.49
C GLU A 10 10.88 16.31 -4.86
N PHE A 11 10.71 16.76 -3.62
CA PHE A 11 9.38 16.85 -3.00
C PHE A 11 8.48 17.84 -3.74
N GLU A 12 8.99 19.00 -4.15
CA GLU A 12 8.25 19.98 -4.95
C GLU A 12 7.84 19.43 -6.32
N VAL A 13 8.72 18.66 -6.95
CA VAL A 13 8.39 17.94 -8.19
C VAL A 13 7.28 16.92 -7.94
N MET A 14 7.36 16.15 -6.86
CA MET A 14 6.31 15.18 -6.52
C MET A 14 4.95 15.87 -6.29
N GLU A 15 4.90 16.99 -5.56
CA GLU A 15 3.67 17.76 -5.37
C GLU A 15 3.12 18.32 -6.68
N SER A 16 4.00 18.77 -7.58
CA SER A 16 3.61 19.27 -8.89
C SER A 16 3.07 18.18 -9.83
N MET A 17 3.68 17.00 -9.79
CA MET A 17 3.31 15.88 -10.67
C MET A 17 2.07 15.13 -10.20
N TYR A 18 1.80 15.14 -8.89
CA TYR A 18 0.69 14.43 -8.25
C TYR A 18 -0.15 15.39 -7.38
N PRO A 19 -0.85 16.35 -7.99
CA PRO A 19 -1.50 17.46 -7.27
C PRO A 19 -2.72 17.05 -6.44
N GLY A 20 -3.17 15.79 -6.53
CA GLY A 20 -4.29 15.32 -5.73
C GLY A 20 -5.65 15.75 -6.26
N ASP A 21 -5.87 15.57 -7.55
CA ASP A 21 -7.18 15.75 -8.15
C ASP A 21 -8.19 14.74 -7.60
N ASP A 22 -9.44 15.16 -7.41
CA ASP A 22 -10.55 14.32 -6.91
C ASP A 22 -10.75 13.03 -7.73
N ASP A 23 -10.27 13.00 -8.97
CA ASP A 23 -10.43 11.88 -9.90
C ASP A 23 -9.34 10.79 -9.77
N LEU A 24 -8.30 10.98 -8.96
CA LEU A 24 -7.17 10.06 -8.75
C LEU A 24 -6.55 9.50 -10.06
N THR A 25 -6.81 10.14 -11.20
CA THR A 25 -6.34 9.65 -12.50
C THR A 25 -4.83 9.69 -12.61
N THR A 26 -4.20 10.69 -12.00
CA THR A 26 -2.75 10.90 -11.98
C THR A 26 -2.10 10.51 -10.65
N GLY A 27 -2.89 10.26 -9.62
CA GLY A 27 -2.41 10.04 -8.26
C GLY A 27 -2.38 11.32 -7.41
N SER A 28 -2.06 11.17 -6.13
CA SER A 28 -1.99 12.26 -5.16
C SER A 28 -0.77 12.13 -4.28
N PHE A 29 0.04 13.18 -4.19
CA PHE A 29 1.14 13.26 -3.24
C PHE A 29 0.80 14.25 -2.13
N VAL A 30 0.96 13.83 -0.88
CA VAL A 30 0.68 14.63 0.31
C VAL A 30 1.91 14.65 1.20
N VAL A 31 2.40 15.84 1.51
CA VAL A 31 3.48 16.03 2.49
C VAL A 31 2.95 15.68 3.88
N GLN A 32 3.64 14.78 4.58
CA GLN A 32 3.23 14.28 5.90
C GLN A 32 3.75 15.15 7.05
N ASN A 33 4.86 15.88 6.83
CA ASN A 33 5.46 16.78 7.80
C ASN A 33 5.77 18.15 7.17
N PRO A 34 4.77 18.98 6.89
CA PRO A 34 4.96 20.28 6.25
C PRO A 34 5.90 21.19 7.04
N GLU A 35 5.90 21.12 8.36
CA GLU A 35 6.84 21.85 9.23
C GLU A 35 8.30 21.46 8.95
N GLY A 36 8.58 20.18 8.65
CA GLY A 36 9.90 19.72 8.27
C GLY A 36 10.33 20.27 6.92
N VAL A 37 9.43 20.32 5.94
CA VAL A 37 9.69 20.91 4.63
C VAL A 37 9.99 22.41 4.76
N GLU A 38 9.20 23.15 5.53
CA GLU A 38 9.43 24.57 5.79
C GLU A 38 10.77 24.84 6.50
N ALA A 39 11.14 23.99 7.46
CA ALA A 39 12.42 24.09 8.15
C ALA A 39 13.61 23.87 7.18
N VAL A 40 13.51 22.86 6.31
CA VAL A 40 14.53 22.62 5.28
C VAL A 40 14.60 23.79 4.31
N ARG A 41 13.44 24.29 3.82
CA ARG A 41 13.37 25.44 2.91
C ARG A 41 14.03 26.68 3.53
N ALA A 42 13.71 27.01 4.77
CA ALA A 42 14.30 28.15 5.45
C ALA A 42 15.83 28.06 5.57
N ILE A 43 16.38 26.86 5.78
CA ILE A 43 17.84 26.66 5.85
C ILE A 43 18.46 26.79 4.46
N VAL A 44 17.84 26.25 3.42
CA VAL A 44 18.32 26.33 2.03
C VAL A 44 18.32 27.80 1.57
N ASP A 45 17.22 28.53 1.77
CA ASP A 45 17.08 29.93 1.41
C ASP A 45 18.11 30.80 2.12
N ALA A 46 18.34 30.58 3.42
CA ALA A 46 19.36 31.31 4.19
C ALA A 46 20.79 31.04 3.68
N TRP A 47 21.05 29.80 3.29
CA TRP A 47 22.33 29.42 2.71
C TRP A 47 22.53 30.06 1.32
N GLU A 48 21.53 30.02 0.45
CA GLU A 48 21.60 30.65 -0.88
C GLU A 48 21.78 32.16 -0.78
N ALA A 49 21.11 32.80 0.17
CA ALA A 49 21.21 34.26 0.37
C ALA A 49 22.56 34.71 0.95
N SER A 50 23.17 33.93 1.84
CA SER A 50 24.36 34.33 2.59
C SER A 50 25.65 33.65 2.14
N GLY A 51 25.56 32.50 1.45
CA GLY A 51 26.68 31.61 1.17
C GLY A 51 27.31 30.98 2.42
N THR A 52 26.69 31.17 3.60
CA THR A 52 27.20 30.67 4.87
C THR A 52 26.58 29.29 5.19
N GLU A 53 27.44 28.32 5.45
CA GLU A 53 26.93 27.00 5.86
C GLU A 53 26.20 27.07 7.21
N PRO A 54 25.04 26.42 7.34
CA PRO A 54 24.31 26.38 8.59
C PRO A 54 25.08 25.61 9.67
N ALA A 55 24.78 25.91 10.92
CA ALA A 55 25.36 25.19 12.05
C ALA A 55 24.98 23.71 12.02
N VAL A 56 25.88 22.83 12.41
CA VAL A 56 25.69 21.39 12.41
C VAL A 56 24.49 21.01 13.28
N GLU A 57 24.29 21.67 14.40
CA GLU A 57 23.18 21.46 15.33
C GLU A 57 21.83 21.76 14.67
N ALA A 58 21.77 22.77 13.78
CA ALA A 58 20.54 23.07 13.03
C ALA A 58 20.21 21.97 12.01
N LEU A 59 21.24 21.41 11.38
CA LEU A 59 21.07 20.27 10.46
C LEU A 59 20.68 18.98 11.20
N ASP A 60 21.24 18.76 12.39
CA ASP A 60 20.95 17.57 13.20
C ASP A 60 19.53 17.59 13.79
N ALA A 61 18.96 18.77 13.97
CA ALA A 61 17.61 18.96 14.45
C ALA A 61 16.52 18.73 13.37
N LEU A 62 16.91 18.64 12.08
CA LEU A 62 15.95 18.42 10.99
C LEU A 62 15.34 17.01 11.05
N ALA A 63 14.02 16.99 11.03
CA ALA A 63 13.29 15.73 10.83
C ALA A 63 13.39 15.29 9.35
N PRO A 64 13.40 13.97 9.06
CA PRO A 64 13.33 13.47 7.70
C PRO A 64 12.10 14.00 6.96
N LEU A 65 12.25 14.38 5.69
CA LEU A 65 11.11 14.74 4.86
C LEU A 65 10.24 13.49 4.63
N ARG A 66 8.93 13.63 4.83
CA ARG A 66 7.97 12.53 4.73
C ARG A 66 6.81 12.91 3.82
N GLY A 67 6.48 12.01 2.91
CA GLY A 67 5.36 12.15 2.00
C GLY A 67 4.56 10.86 1.86
N SER A 68 3.36 10.98 1.33
CA SER A 68 2.49 9.85 1.00
C SER A 68 1.99 10.02 -0.44
N LEU A 69 2.37 9.10 -1.31
CA LEU A 69 1.91 9.04 -2.69
C LEU A 69 0.82 7.98 -2.80
N THR A 70 -0.36 8.36 -3.27
CA THR A 70 -1.45 7.43 -3.60
C THR A 70 -1.58 7.36 -5.11
N LEU A 71 -1.50 6.15 -5.65
CA LEU A 71 -1.60 5.86 -7.08
C LEU A 71 -2.87 5.03 -7.35
N ALA A 72 -3.59 5.37 -8.42
CA ALA A 72 -4.67 4.54 -8.91
C ALA A 72 -4.12 3.32 -9.66
N VAL A 73 -4.70 2.16 -9.38
CA VAL A 73 -4.35 0.90 -10.05
C VAL A 73 -5.63 0.32 -10.64
N PRO A 74 -5.66 -0.03 -11.92
CA PRO A 74 -6.80 -0.73 -12.51
C PRO A 74 -7.03 -2.07 -11.78
N ASP A 75 -8.26 -2.34 -11.38
CA ASP A 75 -8.69 -3.63 -10.80
C ASP A 75 -10.02 -4.04 -11.46
N GLY A 76 -9.94 -4.57 -12.67
CA GLY A 76 -11.12 -4.88 -13.49
C GLY A 76 -12.01 -3.66 -13.68
N ASP A 77 -13.30 -3.78 -13.30
CA ASP A 77 -14.27 -2.67 -13.32
C ASP A 77 -14.15 -1.72 -12.12
N ALA A 78 -13.36 -2.06 -11.10
CA ALA A 78 -13.12 -1.25 -9.92
C ALA A 78 -11.76 -0.54 -10.01
N ARG A 79 -11.64 0.62 -9.33
CA ARG A 79 -10.35 1.31 -9.16
C ARG A 79 -9.79 0.98 -7.79
N GLY A 80 -8.69 0.24 -7.76
CA GLY A 80 -7.90 0.07 -6.55
C GLY A 80 -6.89 1.19 -6.35
N THR A 81 -6.33 1.30 -5.15
CA THR A 81 -5.27 2.26 -4.86
C THR A 81 -4.09 1.59 -4.17
N VAL A 82 -2.89 2.03 -4.52
CA VAL A 82 -1.66 1.73 -3.80
C VAL A 82 -1.14 3.02 -3.19
N THR A 83 -0.88 2.99 -1.90
CA THR A 83 -0.29 4.11 -1.16
C THR A 83 1.15 3.77 -0.79
N LEU A 84 2.05 4.63 -1.20
CA LEU A 84 3.47 4.58 -0.91
C LEU A 84 3.82 5.70 0.07
N ARG A 85 4.19 5.36 1.30
CA ARG A 85 4.75 6.31 2.25
C ARG A 85 6.26 6.34 2.10
N VAL A 86 6.78 7.54 2.01
CA VAL A 86 8.20 7.82 1.76
C VAL A 86 8.77 8.62 2.90
N ALA A 87 9.96 8.25 3.37
CA ALA A 87 10.76 9.09 4.25
C ALA A 87 12.18 9.19 3.70
N LEU A 88 12.65 10.42 3.46
CA LEU A 88 14.00 10.68 2.98
C LEU A 88 14.96 10.73 4.16
N PRO A 89 15.95 9.81 4.23
CA PRO A 89 17.00 9.92 5.23
C PRO A 89 17.89 11.12 4.93
N ARG A 90 18.64 11.58 5.93
CA ARG A 90 19.53 12.74 5.81
C ARG A 90 20.57 12.59 4.69
N GLU A 91 21.02 11.37 4.47
CA GLU A 91 22.01 11.00 3.47
C GLU A 91 21.46 10.91 2.06
N TYR A 92 20.13 10.99 1.89
CA TYR A 92 19.50 10.98 0.57
C TYR A 92 19.98 12.18 -0.25
N PRO A 93 20.27 12.05 -1.55
CA PRO A 93 20.09 10.86 -2.40
C PRO A 93 21.24 9.83 -2.38
N GLY A 94 22.26 10.01 -1.55
CA GLY A 94 23.36 9.06 -1.40
C GLY A 94 22.96 7.75 -0.68
N SER A 95 21.76 7.69 -0.08
CA SER A 95 21.15 6.48 0.48
C SER A 95 19.69 6.38 0.03
N ALA A 96 19.18 5.14 -0.05
CA ALA A 96 17.82 4.91 -0.49
C ALA A 96 16.77 5.53 0.46
N PRO A 97 15.61 5.99 -0.05
CA PRO A 97 14.48 6.38 0.77
C PRO A 97 13.92 5.19 1.54
N ALA A 98 13.39 5.42 2.73
CA ALA A 98 12.58 4.43 3.42
C ALA A 98 11.18 4.40 2.82
N LEU A 99 10.70 3.20 2.47
CA LEU A 99 9.44 2.99 1.76
C LEU A 99 8.51 2.10 2.56
N GLU A 100 7.23 2.47 2.65
CA GLU A 100 6.17 1.63 3.22
C GLU A 100 5.02 1.57 2.22
N VAL A 101 4.59 0.35 1.85
CA VAL A 101 3.56 0.12 0.84
C VAL A 101 2.29 -0.41 1.48
N SER A 102 1.15 0.16 1.11
CA SER A 102 -0.17 -0.38 1.40
C SER A 102 -1.04 -0.41 0.15
N ALA A 103 -1.84 -1.47 0.02
CA ALA A 103 -2.75 -1.65 -1.10
C ALA A 103 -4.07 -2.24 -0.58
N SER A 104 -5.17 -1.47 -0.67
CA SER A 104 -6.45 -1.84 -0.06
C SER A 104 -7.17 -2.97 -0.82
N HIS A 105 -6.91 -3.10 -2.11
CA HIS A 105 -7.58 -4.04 -3.02
C HIS A 105 -6.76 -5.30 -3.33
N LEU A 106 -5.49 -5.31 -2.96
CA LEU A 106 -4.59 -6.44 -3.17
C LEU A 106 -4.40 -7.25 -1.88
N PRO A 107 -4.16 -8.57 -1.98
CA PRO A 107 -3.84 -9.37 -0.82
C PRO A 107 -2.51 -8.93 -0.21
N ARG A 108 -2.37 -9.11 1.10
CA ARG A 108 -1.17 -8.70 1.86
C ARG A 108 0.15 -9.15 1.23
N ARG A 109 0.17 -10.37 0.67
CA ARG A 109 1.36 -10.90 -0.03
C ARG A 109 1.78 -10.04 -1.22
N ALA A 110 0.82 -9.49 -1.98
CA ALA A 110 1.12 -8.62 -3.11
C ALA A 110 1.67 -7.26 -2.63
N ALA A 111 1.13 -6.69 -1.56
CA ALA A 111 1.69 -5.48 -0.96
C ALA A 111 3.13 -5.68 -0.48
N THR A 112 3.45 -6.84 0.14
CA THR A 112 4.81 -7.20 0.52
C THR A 112 5.72 -7.35 -0.71
N GLU A 113 5.26 -8.03 -1.76
CA GLU A 113 6.01 -8.18 -3.01
C GLU A 113 6.33 -6.82 -3.65
N ILE A 114 5.35 -5.90 -3.67
CA ILE A 114 5.56 -4.54 -4.19
C ILE A 114 6.61 -3.82 -3.34
N ALA A 115 6.53 -3.88 -2.02
CA ALA A 115 7.50 -3.27 -1.12
C ALA A 115 8.92 -3.78 -1.37
N ASP A 116 9.11 -5.11 -1.44
CA ASP A 116 10.41 -5.75 -1.70
C ASP A 116 11.02 -5.37 -3.06
N VAL A 117 10.17 -5.21 -4.08
CA VAL A 117 10.61 -4.76 -5.42
C VAL A 117 11.06 -3.31 -5.37
N LEU A 118 10.28 -2.43 -4.73
CA LEU A 118 10.58 -1.01 -4.66
C LEU A 118 11.82 -0.71 -3.82
N GLU A 119 12.00 -1.37 -2.68
CA GLU A 119 13.19 -1.22 -1.84
C GLU A 119 14.47 -1.58 -2.61
N ARG A 120 14.47 -2.73 -3.29
CA ARG A 120 15.61 -3.14 -4.12
C ARG A 120 15.85 -2.20 -5.29
N PHE A 121 14.79 -1.73 -5.94
CA PHE A 121 14.88 -0.79 -7.05
C PHE A 121 15.46 0.56 -6.61
N ALA A 122 14.95 1.14 -5.51
CA ALA A 122 15.46 2.38 -4.95
C ALA A 122 16.93 2.24 -4.51
N ALA A 123 17.29 1.12 -3.87
CA ALA A 123 18.68 0.85 -3.48
C ALA A 123 19.61 0.76 -4.69
N THR A 124 19.16 0.16 -5.81
CA THR A 124 19.95 0.10 -7.05
C THR A 124 20.16 1.49 -7.63
N LEU A 125 19.10 2.30 -7.75
CA LEU A 125 19.21 3.66 -8.31
C LEU A 125 20.14 4.56 -7.49
N THR A 126 20.10 4.46 -6.16
CA THR A 126 20.97 5.27 -5.30
C THR A 126 22.43 4.79 -5.29
N SER A 127 22.67 3.49 -5.49
CA SER A 127 24.03 2.92 -5.52
C SER A 127 24.75 3.13 -6.85
N ASP A 128 24.03 3.08 -7.97
CA ASP A 128 24.63 3.14 -9.31
C ASP A 128 25.21 4.52 -9.64
N LEU A 129 24.78 5.58 -8.96
CA LEU A 129 25.22 6.96 -9.17
C LEU A 129 26.36 7.39 -8.23
N GLY A 130 26.92 6.46 -7.45
CA GLY A 130 28.05 6.69 -6.57
C GLY A 130 27.72 7.49 -5.32
N GLU A 131 28.74 8.21 -4.75
CA GLU A 131 28.60 8.93 -3.48
C GLU A 131 27.58 10.08 -3.51
N ASP A 132 27.34 10.66 -4.68
CA ASP A 132 26.38 11.75 -4.85
C ASP A 132 24.94 11.26 -5.00
N GLY A 133 24.74 9.96 -5.29
CA GLY A 133 23.42 9.36 -5.47
C GLY A 133 22.58 10.03 -6.57
N GLY A 134 21.36 9.55 -6.78
CA GLY A 134 20.38 10.13 -7.69
C GLY A 134 19.01 10.24 -7.03
N GLU A 135 18.29 11.30 -7.37
CA GLU A 135 16.87 11.41 -7.07
C GLU A 135 16.15 10.22 -7.70
N CYS A 136 15.28 9.54 -6.94
CA CYS A 136 14.66 8.31 -7.42
C CYS A 136 13.15 8.22 -7.16
N LEU A 137 12.52 9.21 -6.53
CA LEU A 137 11.10 9.12 -6.15
C LEU A 137 10.18 9.01 -7.36
N MET A 138 10.47 9.70 -8.45
CA MET A 138 9.68 9.61 -9.68
C MET A 138 9.78 8.22 -10.30
N ASP A 139 10.99 7.66 -10.35
CA ASP A 139 11.20 6.30 -10.88
C ASP A 139 10.57 5.25 -9.97
N VAL A 140 10.67 5.44 -8.65
CA VAL A 140 10.01 4.58 -7.65
C VAL A 140 8.49 4.65 -7.79
N ALA A 141 7.91 5.84 -8.03
CA ALA A 141 6.48 6.01 -8.27
C ALA A 141 6.02 5.27 -9.54
N ALA A 142 6.74 5.44 -10.65
CA ALA A 142 6.47 4.72 -11.89
C ALA A 142 6.57 3.21 -11.72
N LYS A 143 7.61 2.75 -11.01
CA LYS A 143 7.82 1.32 -10.70
C LYS A 143 6.73 0.76 -9.79
N ALA A 144 6.27 1.55 -8.82
CA ALA A 144 5.16 1.18 -7.94
C ALA A 144 3.87 0.93 -8.74
N GLN A 145 3.54 1.83 -9.66
CA GLN A 145 2.36 1.70 -10.50
C GLN A 145 2.45 0.48 -11.44
N GLU A 146 3.59 0.26 -12.09
CA GLU A 146 3.85 -0.91 -12.94
C GLU A 146 3.69 -2.22 -12.16
N THR A 147 4.36 -2.30 -11.01
CA THR A 147 4.36 -3.52 -10.19
C THR A 147 2.97 -3.80 -9.62
N ALA A 148 2.26 -2.77 -9.16
CA ALA A 148 0.92 -2.90 -8.61
C ALA A 148 -0.08 -3.34 -9.68
N SER A 149 0.00 -2.79 -10.91
CA SER A 149 -0.83 -3.22 -12.05
C SER A 149 -0.59 -4.70 -12.38
N SER A 150 0.67 -5.13 -12.45
CA SER A 150 1.02 -6.53 -12.69
C SER A 150 0.51 -7.47 -11.58
N CYS A 151 0.53 -7.02 -10.33
CA CYS A 151 -0.04 -7.78 -9.20
C CYS A 151 -1.56 -7.88 -9.31
N ALA A 152 -2.25 -6.79 -9.68
CA ALA A 152 -3.70 -6.76 -9.86
C ALA A 152 -4.13 -7.73 -10.97
N GLU A 153 -3.49 -7.67 -12.14
CA GLU A 153 -3.76 -8.59 -13.25
C GLU A 153 -3.57 -10.07 -12.88
N ARG A 154 -2.52 -10.38 -12.11
CA ARG A 154 -2.28 -11.76 -11.63
C ARG A 154 -3.36 -12.22 -10.65
N GLU A 155 -3.81 -11.36 -9.76
CA GLU A 155 -4.87 -11.68 -8.82
C GLU A 155 -6.23 -11.84 -9.52
N GLU A 156 -6.52 -11.02 -10.51
CA GLU A 156 -7.72 -11.14 -11.34
C GLU A 156 -7.73 -12.48 -12.10
N ARG A 157 -6.63 -12.83 -12.75
CA ARG A 157 -6.48 -14.13 -13.43
C ARG A 157 -6.68 -15.29 -12.46
N ARG A 158 -6.09 -15.23 -11.27
CA ARG A 158 -6.26 -16.27 -10.25
C ARG A 158 -7.70 -16.39 -9.78
N ARG A 159 -8.41 -15.26 -9.63
CA ARG A 159 -9.84 -15.26 -9.28
C ARG A 159 -10.67 -15.91 -10.38
N ALA A 160 -10.40 -15.58 -11.64
CA ALA A 160 -11.08 -16.18 -12.79
C ALA A 160 -10.82 -17.69 -12.93
N GLU A 161 -9.59 -18.15 -12.72
CA GLU A 161 -9.22 -19.58 -12.72
C GLU A 161 -9.93 -20.33 -11.60
N THR A 162 -10.00 -19.75 -10.41
CA THR A 162 -10.71 -20.35 -9.26
C THR A 162 -12.20 -20.44 -9.53
N ALA A 163 -12.81 -19.39 -10.11
CA ALA A 163 -14.21 -19.40 -10.49
C ALA A 163 -14.50 -20.46 -11.58
N SER A 164 -13.63 -20.60 -12.58
CA SER A 164 -13.80 -21.59 -13.65
C SER A 164 -13.55 -23.03 -13.19
N SER A 165 -12.70 -23.24 -12.19
CA SER A 165 -12.48 -24.57 -11.60
C SER A 165 -13.64 -24.98 -10.67
N ALA A 166 -14.27 -24.03 -9.99
CA ALA A 166 -15.46 -24.27 -9.18
C ALA A 166 -16.67 -24.72 -10.05
N THR A 167 -16.71 -24.30 -11.31
CA THR A 167 -17.74 -24.71 -12.28
C THR A 167 -17.44 -26.06 -12.97
N ARG A 168 -16.28 -26.67 -12.76
CA ARG A 168 -15.89 -27.97 -13.34
C ARG A 168 -15.94 -29.16 -12.37
N GLY A 169 -16.47 -28.98 -11.17
CA GLY A 169 -16.79 -30.10 -10.28
C GLY A 169 -17.96 -30.87 -10.89
N ASP A 170 -17.68 -32.10 -11.36
CA ASP A 170 -18.64 -33.09 -11.79
C ASP A 170 -19.62 -33.43 -10.66
N ASP A 171 -20.72 -32.72 -10.59
CA ASP A 171 -21.97 -33.23 -9.99
C ASP A 171 -23.13 -32.56 -10.73
N GLU A 172 -23.73 -33.33 -11.63
CA GLU A 172 -24.88 -32.96 -12.46
C GLU A 172 -26.17 -32.66 -11.66
N ASP A 173 -26.12 -32.72 -10.31
CA ASP A 173 -27.32 -32.58 -9.46
C ASP A 173 -27.41 -31.24 -8.69
N ASP A 174 -26.43 -30.30 -8.81
CA ASP A 174 -26.41 -29.07 -8.01
C ASP A 174 -26.34 -27.77 -8.86
N ALA A 175 -26.97 -27.79 -10.05
CA ALA A 175 -26.92 -26.67 -11.00
C ALA A 175 -27.58 -25.37 -10.48
N ASP A 176 -28.20 -25.38 -9.29
CA ASP A 176 -28.88 -24.23 -8.66
C ASP A 176 -28.30 -23.85 -7.26
N ALA A 177 -27.17 -24.42 -6.83
CA ALA A 177 -26.60 -24.11 -5.52
C ALA A 177 -25.90 -22.77 -5.51
N CYS A 178 -26.43 -21.79 -4.80
CA CYS A 178 -25.81 -20.50 -4.54
C CYS A 178 -24.99 -20.54 -3.24
N HIS A 179 -23.72 -20.12 -3.31
CA HIS A 179 -22.84 -20.01 -2.15
C HIS A 179 -22.65 -18.55 -1.74
N ALA A 180 -22.77 -18.26 -0.45
CA ALA A 180 -22.51 -16.95 0.11
C ALA A 180 -21.60 -17.04 1.34
N VAL A 181 -20.67 -16.13 1.48
CA VAL A 181 -19.84 -15.98 2.68
C VAL A 181 -20.23 -14.69 3.40
N VAL A 182 -20.66 -14.82 4.64
CA VAL A 182 -21.04 -13.69 5.49
C VAL A 182 -20.01 -13.55 6.61
N ARG A 183 -19.37 -12.40 6.70
CA ARG A 183 -18.48 -12.07 7.80
C ARG A 183 -19.26 -11.40 8.92
N LEU A 184 -19.18 -11.96 10.13
CA LEU A 184 -19.76 -11.38 11.34
C LEU A 184 -18.64 -10.72 12.15
N ASP A 185 -18.79 -9.44 12.40
CA ASP A 185 -17.73 -8.63 13.04
C ASP A 185 -17.76 -8.75 14.58
N HIS A 186 -18.93 -8.92 15.19
CA HIS A 186 -19.10 -9.05 16.64
C HIS A 186 -20.15 -10.07 17.01
N MET A 187 -19.79 -11.01 17.88
CA MET A 187 -20.72 -11.98 18.46
C MET A 187 -20.64 -11.92 19.99
N ASN A 188 -21.47 -11.08 20.62
CA ASN A 188 -21.48 -10.91 22.08
C ASN A 188 -22.02 -12.14 22.85
N ASP A 189 -22.91 -12.92 22.22
CA ASP A 189 -23.39 -14.23 22.73
C ASP A 189 -23.25 -15.30 21.64
N SER A 190 -22.08 -15.92 21.59
CA SER A 190 -21.77 -16.91 20.55
C SER A 190 -22.73 -18.10 20.56
N LYS A 191 -23.16 -18.59 21.74
CA LYS A 191 -24.06 -19.76 21.85
C LYS A 191 -25.47 -19.44 21.40
N GLY A 192 -25.99 -18.26 21.74
CA GLY A 192 -27.30 -17.79 21.32
C GLY A 192 -27.34 -17.54 19.82
N TYR A 193 -26.29 -16.94 19.29
CA TYR A 193 -26.14 -16.66 17.84
C TYR A 193 -26.09 -17.94 17.01
N VAL A 194 -25.27 -18.91 17.41
CA VAL A 194 -25.16 -20.19 16.70
C VAL A 194 -26.51 -20.90 16.63
N ARG A 195 -27.25 -20.98 17.75
CA ARG A 195 -28.60 -21.58 17.76
C ARG A 195 -29.58 -20.84 16.82
N THR A 196 -29.50 -19.52 16.80
CA THR A 196 -30.37 -18.70 15.94
C THR A 196 -30.04 -18.92 14.47
N LEU A 197 -28.74 -18.93 14.13
CA LEU A 197 -28.28 -19.22 12.75
C LEU A 197 -28.67 -20.63 12.32
N GLN A 198 -28.47 -21.63 13.14
CA GLN A 198 -28.90 -23.03 12.86
C GLN A 198 -30.40 -23.12 12.60
N LYS A 199 -31.23 -22.44 13.41
CA LYS A 199 -32.68 -22.40 13.20
C LYS A 199 -33.05 -21.71 11.89
N TRP A 200 -32.39 -20.64 11.52
CA TRP A 200 -32.64 -19.95 10.24
C TRP A 200 -32.20 -20.80 9.05
N CYS A 201 -31.01 -21.39 9.10
CA CYS A 201 -30.55 -22.28 8.05
C CYS A 201 -31.48 -23.46 7.84
N SER A 202 -31.90 -24.11 8.93
CA SER A 202 -32.88 -25.22 8.87
C SER A 202 -34.23 -24.78 8.28
N ASN A 203 -34.73 -23.58 8.65
CA ASN A 203 -36.02 -23.08 8.12
C ASN A 203 -35.94 -22.68 6.64
N LEU A 204 -34.78 -22.30 6.15
CA LEU A 204 -34.53 -21.85 4.78
C LEU A 204 -33.96 -22.97 3.88
N GLY A 205 -33.74 -24.18 4.43
CA GLY A 205 -33.11 -25.26 3.68
C GLY A 205 -31.67 -24.99 3.28
N LEU A 206 -30.94 -24.20 4.07
CA LEU A 206 -29.55 -23.82 3.80
C LEU A 206 -28.58 -24.74 4.54
N ASP A 207 -27.53 -25.19 3.87
CA ASP A 207 -26.35 -25.77 4.50
C ASP A 207 -25.35 -24.66 4.84
N ALA A 208 -24.97 -24.55 6.12
CA ALA A 208 -24.11 -23.49 6.57
C ALA A 208 -22.99 -24.02 7.46
N ARG A 209 -21.78 -23.48 7.24
CA ARG A 209 -20.60 -23.76 8.04
C ARG A 209 -20.11 -22.49 8.71
N LEU A 210 -19.83 -22.55 10.00
CA LEU A 210 -19.29 -21.43 10.77
C LEU A 210 -17.79 -21.61 11.00
N PHE A 211 -17.02 -20.64 10.55
CA PHE A 211 -15.57 -20.61 10.77
C PHE A 211 -15.23 -19.51 11.78
N TRP A 212 -14.46 -19.86 12.80
CA TRP A 212 -13.96 -18.95 13.79
C TRP A 212 -12.52 -18.59 13.44
N SER A 213 -12.19 -17.30 13.38
CA SER A 213 -10.80 -16.84 13.37
C SER A 213 -10.45 -16.39 14.78
N GLU A 214 -9.54 -17.10 15.43
CA GLU A 214 -8.93 -16.57 16.66
C GLU A 214 -7.97 -15.42 16.31
N PRO A 215 -7.76 -14.46 17.25
CA PRO A 215 -6.87 -13.31 16.99
C PRO A 215 -5.42 -13.69 16.61
N ASN A 216 -5.03 -14.96 16.78
CA ASN A 216 -3.70 -15.51 16.48
C ASN A 216 -3.65 -16.37 15.20
N GLY A 217 -4.65 -16.31 14.32
CA GLY A 217 -4.53 -16.76 12.92
C GLY A 217 -4.68 -18.27 12.68
N VAL A 218 -5.19 -19.07 13.62
CA VAL A 218 -5.51 -20.48 13.37
C VAL A 218 -7.02 -20.63 13.24
N ALA A 219 -7.48 -20.96 12.03
CA ALA A 219 -8.88 -21.29 11.78
C ALA A 219 -9.17 -22.70 12.30
N SER A 220 -10.03 -22.85 13.33
CA SER A 220 -10.58 -24.16 13.71
C SER A 220 -11.98 -24.31 13.12
N ALA A 221 -12.20 -25.40 12.37
CA ALA A 221 -13.51 -25.81 11.94
C ALA A 221 -14.20 -26.57 13.07
N ALA A 222 -15.35 -26.09 13.52
CA ALA A 222 -16.20 -26.87 14.42
C ALA A 222 -16.88 -27.97 13.60
N SER A 223 -16.52 -29.22 13.85
CA SER A 223 -17.22 -30.40 13.32
C SER A 223 -18.57 -30.54 13.99
N ASP A 224 -19.59 -30.78 13.18
CA ASP A 224 -20.93 -31.11 13.62
C ASP A 224 -20.96 -32.40 14.45
N ALA A 225 -21.75 -32.40 15.51
CA ALA A 225 -22.37 -33.55 16.11
C ALA A 225 -23.87 -33.39 16.07
#